data_7f20a0e68a05d43f16ac84f7e1a754f4
#
_entry.id   7f20a0e68a05d43f16ac84f7e1a754f4
#
_cell.length_a   1.000
_cell.length_b   1.000
_cell.length_c   1.000
_cell.angle_alpha   90.00
_cell.angle_beta   90.00
_cell.angle_gamma   90.00
#
_symmetry.space_group_name_H-M   'P 1'
#
loop_
_entity.id
_entity.type
_entity.pdbx_description
1 polymer ?
#
loop_
_entity_poly.entity_id
_entity_poly.type
_entity_poly.pdbx_seq_one_letter_code
_entity_poly.pdbx_strand_id
1 'polypeptide(L)'
;QKSLILETLDQLKEKNLVVEKLEEASNSRKDNSFLTLNCYNKKMPKLNVLVAGSTGYIGVQLIKLLVKHSDVKIKYLCGNSSVGKNISSYEKSLSSKKLPKIIRYNKELLKNIDLVFTALPNGEAQDISNDLLKHNILIDLAADFRLNKASEYLKWYKQKHRSVKNIKKSIYSLPEINGDKLKKFNIIGCPGCYPTSILLPLIPLVKKNLIKTDNIIIDSKSGYSGAGRGVHNKYKDKNLYESLSAYGVGFHRHNSEIQQEIDNHSKKKFSFTFTPHLTPMFRGILSTIYLDLNKGVSIKKLENTLKSQYSKNRFVKILKTNSLLSTNDVINTNNCSIVICKTKYKNRVIILSVIDNLIKGGAGQAIQNMNIKYGFNETKGLI
;
A
#
# COMPACT_ATOMS: atom_id res chain seq x y z
N GLN A 1 -21.03 26.61 0.92
CA GLN A 1 -21.67 25.70 -0.07
C GLN A 1 -22.03 26.44 -1.37
N LYS A 2 -22.56 27.69 -1.36
CA LYS A 2 -22.84 28.44 -2.59
C LYS A 2 -21.61 28.84 -3.40
N SER A 3 -20.48 29.15 -2.75
CA SER A 3 -19.22 29.49 -3.40
C SER A 3 -18.61 28.29 -4.18
N LEU A 4 -18.69 27.07 -3.62
CA LEU A 4 -18.15 25.87 -4.25
C LEU A 4 -18.98 25.44 -5.48
N ILE A 5 -20.29 25.72 -5.46
CA ILE A 5 -21.19 25.42 -6.58
C ILE A 5 -20.94 26.41 -7.73
N LEU A 6 -20.68 27.66 -7.45
CA LEU A 6 -20.34 28.67 -8.46
C LEU A 6 -19.02 28.38 -9.16
N GLU A 7 -17.97 27.97 -8.40
CA GLU A 7 -16.67 27.59 -8.96
C GLU A 7 -16.77 26.34 -9.87
N THR A 8 -17.64 25.40 -9.51
CA THR A 8 -17.88 24.19 -10.33
C THR A 8 -18.67 24.51 -11.59
N LEU A 9 -19.63 25.45 -11.53
CA LEU A 9 -20.40 25.91 -12.67
C LEU A 9 -19.55 26.72 -13.66
N ASP A 10 -18.62 27.54 -13.17
CA ASP A 10 -17.72 28.30 -14.04
C ASP A 10 -16.71 27.38 -14.75
N GLN A 11 -16.21 26.35 -14.07
CA GLN A 11 -15.37 25.31 -14.71
C GLN A 11 -16.13 24.48 -15.75
N LEU A 12 -17.43 24.28 -15.58
CA LEU A 12 -18.28 23.61 -16.57
C LEU A 12 -18.60 24.50 -17.75
N LYS A 13 -18.81 25.81 -17.53
CA LYS A 13 -18.98 26.79 -18.59
C LYS A 13 -17.73 26.96 -19.44
N GLU A 14 -16.54 27.02 -18.83
CA GLU A 14 -15.27 27.04 -19.59
C GLU A 14 -15.08 25.78 -20.45
N LYS A 15 -15.45 24.60 -19.93
CA LYS A 15 -15.39 23.34 -20.72
C LYS A 15 -16.39 23.34 -21.88
N ASN A 16 -17.61 23.84 -21.68
CA ASN A 16 -18.59 23.94 -22.76
C ASN A 16 -18.19 24.97 -23.81
N LEU A 17 -17.62 26.10 -23.41
CA LEU A 17 -17.10 27.12 -24.33
C LEU A 17 -15.94 26.57 -25.19
N VAL A 18 -15.11 25.69 -24.63
CA VAL A 18 -14.04 24.99 -25.36
C VAL A 18 -14.63 23.97 -26.33
N VAL A 19 -15.69 23.28 -25.97
CA VAL A 19 -16.38 22.32 -26.87
C VAL A 19 -17.08 23.06 -28.00
N GLU A 20 -17.82 24.15 -27.75
CA GLU A 20 -18.45 24.98 -28.79
C GLU A 20 -17.42 25.57 -29.78
N LYS A 21 -16.29 26.13 -29.27
CA LYS A 21 -15.22 26.62 -30.13
C LYS A 21 -14.54 25.51 -30.93
N LEU A 22 -14.49 24.28 -30.44
CA LEU A 22 -13.99 23.13 -31.16
C LEU A 22 -14.98 22.63 -32.23
N GLU A 23 -16.29 22.74 -31.96
CA GLU A 23 -17.34 22.41 -32.95
C GLU A 23 -17.44 23.46 -34.04
N GLU A 24 -17.30 24.77 -33.71
CA GLU A 24 -17.22 25.85 -34.71
C GLU A 24 -15.98 25.74 -35.59
N ALA A 25 -14.81 25.38 -35.00
CA ALA A 25 -13.58 25.14 -35.74
C ALA A 25 -13.64 23.90 -36.64
N SER A 26 -14.45 22.89 -36.28
CA SER A 26 -14.64 21.68 -37.07
C SER A 26 -15.57 21.88 -38.28
N ASN A 27 -16.52 22.81 -38.15
CA ASN A 27 -17.48 23.13 -39.21
C ASN A 27 -16.94 24.11 -40.28
N SER A 28 -15.83 24.83 -39.97
CA SER A 28 -15.26 25.84 -40.87
C SER A 28 -14.12 25.31 -41.78
N ARG A 29 -13.71 24.04 -41.66
CA ARG A 29 -12.60 23.47 -42.50
C ARG A 29 -12.93 22.08 -43.01
N LYS A 30 -13.38 22.03 -44.24
CA LYS A 30 -13.46 20.78 -45.05
C LYS A 30 -12.08 20.30 -45.54
N ASP A 31 -11.01 20.48 -44.83
CA ASP A 31 -9.72 19.87 -45.15
C ASP A 31 -8.80 19.93 -43.94
N ASN A 32 -8.84 18.90 -43.11
CA ASN A 32 -7.73 18.51 -42.22
C ASN A 32 -8.07 17.33 -41.33
N SER A 33 -8.56 16.24 -41.90
CA SER A 33 -8.77 14.96 -41.19
C SER A 33 -7.43 14.32 -40.70
N PHE A 34 -6.29 14.79 -41.17
CA PHE A 34 -4.98 14.28 -40.80
C PHE A 34 -4.35 14.96 -39.55
N LEU A 35 -4.72 16.19 -39.23
CA LEU A 35 -4.10 16.92 -38.11
C LEU A 35 -4.81 16.65 -36.78
N THR A 36 -6.10 16.36 -36.76
CA THR A 36 -6.86 16.03 -35.56
C THR A 36 -6.57 14.63 -35.03
N LEU A 37 -6.27 13.65 -35.88
CA LEU A 37 -5.84 12.30 -35.46
C LEU A 37 -4.44 12.27 -34.84
N ASN A 38 -3.56 13.19 -35.21
CA ASN A 38 -2.19 13.24 -34.63
C ASN A 38 -2.12 13.85 -33.22
N CYS A 39 -3.09 14.66 -32.80
CA CYS A 39 -3.13 15.17 -31.42
C CYS A 39 -3.60 14.13 -30.39
N TYR A 40 -4.41 13.16 -30.78
CA TYR A 40 -4.89 12.08 -29.92
C TYR A 40 -3.86 10.95 -29.71
N ASN A 41 -2.83 10.87 -30.55
CA ASN A 41 -1.80 9.81 -30.47
C ASN A 41 -0.48 10.23 -29.80
N LYS A 42 -0.40 11.40 -29.19
CA LYS A 42 0.78 11.76 -28.41
C LYS A 42 0.79 10.96 -27.11
N LYS A 43 1.41 9.76 -27.19
CA LYS A 43 1.62 8.88 -26.03
C LYS A 43 2.26 9.70 -24.91
N MET A 44 1.57 9.91 -23.81
CA MET A 44 2.11 10.64 -22.67
C MET A 44 3.47 10.05 -22.26
N PRO A 45 4.46 10.88 -21.91
CA PRO A 45 5.76 10.38 -21.50
C PRO A 45 5.59 9.44 -20.31
N LYS A 46 6.30 8.30 -20.35
CA LYS A 46 6.26 7.34 -19.25
C LYS A 46 6.88 7.94 -18.00
N LEU A 47 6.29 7.62 -16.85
CA LEU A 47 6.79 7.97 -15.54
C LEU A 47 8.15 7.30 -15.29
N ASN A 48 9.21 8.09 -15.09
CA ASN A 48 10.55 7.59 -14.80
C ASN A 48 10.66 7.19 -13.32
N VAL A 49 10.98 5.94 -13.06
CA VAL A 49 10.99 5.37 -11.72
C VAL A 49 12.39 4.92 -11.32
N LEU A 50 12.76 5.21 -10.08
CA LEU A 50 13.90 4.64 -9.38
C LEU A 50 13.40 3.67 -8.31
N VAL A 51 13.99 2.46 -8.25
CA VAL A 51 13.72 1.48 -7.20
C VAL A 51 14.97 1.30 -6.34
N ALA A 52 14.94 1.80 -5.12
CA ALA A 52 15.99 1.60 -4.13
C ALA A 52 15.66 0.37 -3.26
N GLY A 53 16.66 -0.51 -3.05
CA GLY A 53 16.45 -1.81 -2.40
C GLY A 53 15.91 -2.87 -3.37
N SER A 54 16.35 -2.82 -4.63
CA SER A 54 15.86 -3.61 -5.75
C SER A 54 15.97 -5.12 -5.58
N THR A 55 16.88 -5.63 -4.73
CA THR A 55 17.18 -7.07 -4.59
C THR A 55 16.46 -7.76 -3.42
N GLY A 56 15.78 -7.01 -2.54
CA GLY A 56 14.93 -7.57 -1.49
C GLY A 56 13.68 -8.25 -2.07
N TYR A 57 12.97 -9.08 -1.29
CA TYR A 57 11.72 -9.71 -1.75
C TYR A 57 10.69 -8.69 -2.22
N ILE A 58 10.52 -7.61 -1.46
CA ILE A 58 9.58 -6.51 -1.81
C ILE A 58 10.07 -5.76 -3.06
N GLY A 59 11.36 -5.42 -3.15
CA GLY A 59 11.92 -4.73 -4.33
C GLY A 59 11.78 -5.54 -5.60
N VAL A 60 12.10 -6.83 -5.55
CA VAL A 60 11.91 -7.77 -6.67
C VAL A 60 10.43 -7.87 -7.07
N GLN A 61 9.53 -8.02 -6.08
CA GLN A 61 8.09 -8.10 -6.35
C GLN A 61 7.57 -6.80 -6.99
N LEU A 62 8.06 -5.65 -6.53
CA LEU A 62 7.73 -4.34 -7.10
C LEU A 62 8.18 -4.25 -8.56
N ILE A 63 9.41 -4.66 -8.88
CA ILE A 63 9.93 -4.68 -10.25
C ILE A 63 9.08 -5.59 -11.14
N LYS A 64 8.69 -6.79 -10.66
CA LYS A 64 7.80 -7.71 -11.40
C LYS A 64 6.45 -7.09 -11.76
N LEU A 65 5.93 -6.22 -10.93
CA LEU A 65 4.67 -5.49 -11.18
C LEU A 65 4.91 -4.28 -12.11
N LEU A 66 5.97 -3.50 -11.88
CA LEU A 66 6.29 -2.31 -12.67
C LEU A 66 6.58 -2.64 -14.14
N VAL A 67 7.20 -3.78 -14.45
CA VAL A 67 7.45 -4.20 -15.86
C VAL A 67 6.17 -4.50 -16.64
N LYS A 68 5.06 -4.74 -15.94
CA LYS A 68 3.73 -4.91 -16.56
C LYS A 68 2.99 -3.59 -16.75
N HIS A 69 3.46 -2.50 -16.14
CA HIS A 69 2.80 -1.21 -16.15
C HIS A 69 3.18 -0.38 -17.38
N SER A 70 2.22 -0.14 -18.28
CA SER A 70 2.50 0.48 -19.60
C SER A 70 3.01 1.93 -19.52
N ASP A 71 2.63 2.68 -18.46
CA ASP A 71 2.96 4.11 -18.33
C ASP A 71 4.19 4.37 -17.44
N VAL A 72 4.92 3.31 -17.07
CA VAL A 72 6.10 3.40 -16.23
C VAL A 72 7.34 2.95 -16.97
N LYS A 73 8.46 3.63 -16.73
CA LYS A 73 9.81 3.23 -17.17
C LYS A 73 10.71 3.11 -15.94
N ILE A 74 11.16 1.92 -15.62
CA ILE A 74 12.19 1.72 -14.59
C ILE A 74 13.51 2.27 -15.17
N LYS A 75 13.94 3.43 -14.65
CA LYS A 75 15.15 4.10 -15.12
C LYS A 75 16.38 3.68 -14.35
N TYR A 76 16.23 3.48 -13.04
CA TYR A 76 17.32 3.05 -12.16
C TYR A 76 16.87 1.98 -11.18
N LEU A 77 17.74 1.00 -10.99
CA LEU A 77 17.67 0.00 -9.91
C LEU A 77 18.85 0.25 -8.99
N CYS A 78 18.59 0.48 -7.69
CA CYS A 78 19.65 0.78 -6.72
C CYS A 78 19.77 -0.31 -5.65
N GLY A 79 21.01 -0.58 -5.28
CA GLY A 79 21.39 -1.51 -4.22
C GLY A 79 22.86 -1.29 -3.84
N ASN A 80 23.29 -1.76 -2.67
CA ASN A 80 24.63 -1.57 -2.17
C ASN A 80 25.54 -2.76 -2.51
N SER A 81 25.24 -3.95 -2.01
CA SER A 81 26.04 -5.18 -2.21
C SER A 81 25.86 -5.83 -3.59
N SER A 82 24.95 -5.32 -4.41
CA SER A 82 24.54 -5.89 -5.70
C SER A 82 24.92 -5.01 -6.91
N VAL A 83 25.74 -3.98 -6.70
CA VAL A 83 26.19 -3.07 -7.77
C VAL A 83 26.86 -3.85 -8.92
N GLY A 84 26.52 -3.48 -10.16
CA GLY A 84 27.01 -4.12 -11.38
C GLY A 84 26.23 -5.37 -11.83
N LYS A 85 25.45 -5.98 -10.93
CA LYS A 85 24.67 -7.19 -11.23
C LYS A 85 23.37 -6.86 -11.98
N ASN A 86 22.86 -7.84 -12.73
CA ASN A 86 21.52 -7.79 -13.31
C ASN A 86 20.49 -8.27 -12.30
N ILE A 87 19.29 -7.70 -12.36
CA ILE A 87 18.19 -8.14 -11.47
C ILE A 87 17.77 -9.59 -11.71
N SER A 88 18.01 -10.13 -12.89
CA SER A 88 17.78 -11.53 -13.25
C SER A 88 18.58 -12.53 -12.40
N SER A 89 19.71 -12.10 -11.79
CA SER A 89 20.47 -12.91 -10.81
C SER A 89 19.69 -13.15 -9.52
N TYR A 90 18.65 -12.36 -9.24
CA TYR A 90 17.80 -12.45 -8.05
C TYR A 90 16.39 -12.96 -8.38
N GLU A 91 15.97 -12.86 -9.66
CA GLU A 91 14.66 -13.27 -10.14
C GLU A 91 14.72 -13.66 -11.63
N LYS A 92 14.81 -14.94 -11.90
CA LYS A 92 14.98 -15.49 -13.27
C LYS A 92 13.86 -15.08 -14.23
N SER A 93 12.63 -14.85 -13.76
CA SER A 93 11.50 -14.44 -14.60
C SER A 93 11.67 -13.04 -15.22
N LEU A 94 12.66 -12.27 -14.77
CA LEU A 94 13.01 -10.96 -15.32
C LEU A 94 14.13 -10.98 -16.36
N SER A 95 14.67 -12.15 -16.71
CA SER A 95 15.80 -12.27 -17.65
C SER A 95 15.51 -11.76 -19.06
N SER A 96 14.28 -11.92 -19.55
CA SER A 96 13.84 -11.43 -20.86
C SER A 96 13.54 -9.93 -20.89
N LYS A 97 13.56 -9.24 -19.76
CA LYS A 97 13.24 -7.82 -19.66
C LYS A 97 14.52 -6.97 -19.78
N LYS A 98 14.49 -5.97 -20.67
CA LYS A 98 15.57 -4.97 -20.80
C LYS A 98 15.54 -4.01 -19.60
N LEU A 99 16.14 -4.40 -18.49
CA LEU A 99 16.22 -3.62 -17.25
C LEU A 99 17.65 -3.12 -17.03
N PRO A 100 17.83 -1.95 -16.38
CA PRO A 100 19.17 -1.43 -16.09
C PRO A 100 19.92 -2.34 -15.11
N LYS A 101 21.24 -2.33 -15.17
CA LYS A 101 22.09 -2.91 -14.12
C LYS A 101 21.87 -2.19 -12.81
N ILE A 102 22.06 -2.90 -11.70
CA ILE A 102 21.96 -2.32 -10.36
C ILE A 102 23.15 -1.40 -10.14
N ILE A 103 22.86 -0.18 -9.70
CA ILE A 103 23.86 0.85 -9.40
C ILE A 103 23.77 1.29 -7.94
N ARG A 104 24.78 2.01 -7.45
CA ARG A 104 24.71 2.68 -6.15
C ARG A 104 23.83 3.92 -6.27
N TYR A 105 22.99 4.16 -5.26
CA TYR A 105 22.23 5.40 -5.18
C TYR A 105 23.17 6.61 -5.03
N ASN A 106 22.88 7.68 -5.73
CA ASN A 106 23.38 9.01 -5.49
C ASN A 106 22.27 10.04 -5.82
N LYS A 107 22.34 11.22 -5.23
CA LYS A 107 21.31 12.26 -5.36
C LYS A 107 21.14 12.81 -6.77
N GLU A 108 22.19 12.75 -7.60
CA GLU A 108 22.15 13.27 -8.99
C GLU A 108 21.16 12.49 -9.87
N LEU A 109 20.88 11.22 -9.51
CA LEU A 109 19.90 10.40 -10.21
C LEU A 109 18.51 11.02 -10.17
N LEU A 110 18.18 11.76 -9.10
CA LEU A 110 16.86 12.35 -8.86
C LEU A 110 16.47 13.42 -9.90
N LYS A 111 17.44 14.06 -10.56
CA LYS A 111 17.20 15.05 -11.62
C LYS A 111 16.35 14.50 -12.77
N ASN A 112 16.40 13.21 -13.00
CA ASN A 112 15.76 12.53 -14.13
C ASN A 112 14.68 11.53 -13.71
N ILE A 113 14.16 11.65 -12.49
CA ILE A 113 13.20 10.71 -11.88
C ILE A 113 11.97 11.48 -11.42
N ASP A 114 10.80 10.93 -11.71
CA ASP A 114 9.53 11.44 -11.23
C ASP A 114 9.17 10.79 -9.88
N LEU A 115 9.45 9.48 -9.74
CA LEU A 115 9.04 8.69 -8.59
C LEU A 115 10.17 7.79 -8.09
N VAL A 116 10.39 7.81 -6.78
CA VAL A 116 11.29 6.91 -6.05
C VAL A 116 10.46 5.93 -5.22
N PHE A 117 10.73 4.65 -5.39
CA PHE A 117 10.30 3.62 -4.45
C PHE A 117 11.46 3.21 -3.56
N THR A 118 11.21 3.13 -2.26
CA THR A 118 12.19 2.63 -1.29
C THR A 118 11.71 1.32 -0.66
N ALA A 119 12.49 0.25 -0.84
CA ALA A 119 12.30 -1.05 -0.20
C ALA A 119 13.58 -1.41 0.56
N LEU A 120 14.06 -0.48 1.37
CA LEU A 120 15.35 -0.44 2.06
C LEU A 120 15.22 -0.87 3.53
N PRO A 121 16.33 -1.17 4.21
CA PRO A 121 16.36 -1.21 5.67
C PRO A 121 15.86 0.10 6.30
N ASN A 122 15.34 0.00 7.53
CA ASN A 122 14.83 1.17 8.25
C ASN A 122 15.92 2.23 8.42
N GLY A 123 15.59 3.48 8.17
CA GLY A 123 16.45 4.65 8.26
C GLY A 123 17.01 5.12 6.91
N GLU A 124 17.19 4.23 5.93
CA GLU A 124 17.80 4.60 4.65
C GLU A 124 16.87 5.45 3.75
N ALA A 125 15.56 5.24 3.81
CA ALA A 125 14.60 6.07 3.08
C ALA A 125 14.56 7.52 3.58
N GLN A 126 14.93 7.76 4.84
CA GLN A 126 15.03 9.09 5.43
C GLN A 126 16.11 9.94 4.74
N ASP A 127 17.24 9.33 4.40
CA ASP A 127 18.35 10.02 3.74
C ASP A 127 17.93 10.40 2.31
N ILE A 128 17.36 9.45 1.56
CA ILE A 128 16.80 9.73 0.22
C ILE A 128 15.75 10.83 0.27
N SER A 129 14.89 10.84 1.30
CA SER A 129 13.86 11.89 1.45
C SER A 129 14.41 13.30 1.62
N ASN A 130 15.63 13.42 2.17
CA ASN A 130 16.30 14.70 2.32
C ASN A 130 16.90 15.22 1.00
N ASP A 131 17.15 14.33 0.05
CA ASP A 131 17.71 14.64 -1.27
C ASP A 131 16.62 14.98 -2.31
N LEU A 132 15.33 14.71 -2.02
CA LEU A 132 14.23 14.87 -2.99
C LEU A 132 14.15 16.31 -3.52
N LEU A 133 14.04 16.42 -4.83
CA LEU A 133 13.73 17.66 -5.53
C LEU A 133 12.21 17.94 -5.47
N LYS A 134 11.79 19.18 -5.77
CA LYS A 134 10.38 19.60 -5.66
C LYS A 134 9.41 18.74 -6.47
N HIS A 135 9.86 18.21 -7.61
CA HIS A 135 9.05 17.38 -8.50
C HIS A 135 9.04 15.89 -8.16
N ASN A 136 9.98 15.43 -7.31
CA ASN A 136 10.06 14.01 -6.97
C ASN A 136 8.94 13.62 -5.99
N ILE A 137 8.40 12.42 -6.21
CA ILE A 137 7.53 11.72 -5.27
C ILE A 137 8.33 10.56 -4.66
N LEU A 138 8.12 10.30 -3.38
CA LEU A 138 8.66 9.13 -2.68
C LEU A 138 7.50 8.24 -2.22
N ILE A 139 7.55 6.96 -2.57
CA ILE A 139 6.69 5.93 -1.99
C ILE A 139 7.57 4.97 -1.20
N ASP A 140 7.43 5.04 0.12
CA ASP A 140 8.24 4.26 1.06
C ASP A 140 7.53 2.99 1.50
N LEU A 141 8.14 1.84 1.19
CA LEU A 141 7.68 0.51 1.63
C LEU A 141 8.42 0.05 2.90
N ALA A 142 9.44 0.81 3.34
CA ALA A 142 10.07 0.63 4.64
C ALA A 142 9.19 1.23 5.75
N ALA A 143 9.77 1.50 6.91
CA ALA A 143 9.00 1.99 8.04
C ALA A 143 9.18 3.47 8.33
N ASP A 144 9.96 4.16 7.50
CA ASP A 144 10.51 5.48 7.84
C ASP A 144 9.44 6.59 7.86
N PHE A 145 8.39 6.42 7.06
CA PHE A 145 7.30 7.41 6.97
C PHE A 145 5.93 6.85 7.36
N ARG A 146 5.92 5.82 8.23
CA ARG A 146 4.66 5.23 8.72
C ARG A 146 4.12 5.92 9.97
N LEU A 147 5.01 6.45 10.81
CA LEU A 147 4.64 7.05 12.10
C LEU A 147 4.66 8.58 12.05
N ASN A 148 3.63 9.19 12.62
CA ASN A 148 3.46 10.65 12.62
C ASN A 148 4.38 11.38 13.59
N LYS A 149 5.06 10.64 14.52
CA LYS A 149 5.92 11.22 15.56
C LYS A 149 7.28 10.55 15.55
N ALA A 150 8.35 11.36 15.52
CA ALA A 150 9.73 10.88 15.61
C ALA A 150 10.02 10.15 16.95
N SER A 151 9.35 10.53 18.03
CA SER A 151 9.45 9.86 19.34
C SER A 151 8.92 8.43 19.29
N GLU A 152 7.78 8.19 18.60
CA GLU A 152 7.26 6.83 18.41
C GLU A 152 8.16 6.01 17.49
N TYR A 153 8.75 6.62 16.45
CA TYR A 153 9.74 5.94 15.63
C TYR A 153 10.95 5.50 16.47
N LEU A 154 11.51 6.40 17.31
CA LEU A 154 12.61 6.05 18.23
C LEU A 154 12.22 4.91 19.18
N LYS A 155 11.01 4.97 19.77
CA LYS A 155 10.52 3.96 20.70
C LYS A 155 10.44 2.57 20.08
N TRP A 156 9.89 2.46 18.85
CA TRP A 156 9.60 1.17 18.21
C TRP A 156 10.74 0.64 17.33
N TYR A 157 11.48 1.52 16.65
CA TYR A 157 12.57 1.14 15.74
C TYR A 157 13.97 1.29 16.37
N LYS A 158 14.07 1.83 17.62
CA LYS A 158 15.31 2.00 18.39
C LYS A 158 16.39 2.83 17.69
N GLN A 159 15.97 3.73 16.81
CA GLN A 159 16.88 4.66 16.12
C GLN A 159 16.22 6.04 15.96
N LYS A 160 17.05 7.10 16.02
CA LYS A 160 16.58 8.48 15.81
C LYS A 160 16.13 8.66 14.35
N HIS A 161 15.01 9.37 14.14
CA HIS A 161 14.57 9.74 12.81
C HIS A 161 15.39 10.90 12.27
N ARG A 162 16.11 10.69 11.15
CA ARG A 162 17.03 11.69 10.56
C ARG A 162 16.35 12.72 9.63
N SER A 163 15.09 12.51 9.32
CA SER A 163 14.30 13.38 8.41
C SER A 163 12.99 13.84 9.04
N VAL A 164 13.04 14.37 10.27
CA VAL A 164 11.85 14.76 11.05
C VAL A 164 10.97 15.79 10.32
N LYS A 165 11.59 16.74 9.61
CA LYS A 165 10.87 17.75 8.80
C LYS A 165 9.98 17.13 7.73
N ASN A 166 10.34 15.96 7.20
CA ASN A 166 9.62 15.28 6.14
C ASN A 166 8.48 14.40 6.67
N ILE A 167 8.45 14.05 7.96
CA ILE A 167 7.30 13.39 8.58
C ILE A 167 6.02 14.22 8.38
N LYS A 168 6.11 15.54 8.58
CA LYS A 168 4.94 16.46 8.40
C LYS A 168 4.49 16.58 6.94
N LYS A 169 5.33 16.18 5.98
CA LYS A 169 5.05 16.19 4.54
C LYS A 169 4.66 14.83 4.00
N SER A 170 4.58 13.83 4.88
CA SER A 170 4.23 12.46 4.53
C SER A 170 2.81 12.10 4.91
N ILE A 171 2.28 11.07 4.26
CA ILE A 171 1.01 10.45 4.60
C ILE A 171 1.20 8.93 4.72
N TYR A 172 0.69 8.36 5.81
CA TYR A 172 0.48 6.91 5.91
C TYR A 172 -0.72 6.53 5.06
N SER A 173 -0.56 5.67 4.06
CA SER A 173 -1.61 5.45 3.08
C SER A 173 -2.07 4.00 2.97
N LEU A 174 -3.31 3.80 3.43
CA LEU A 174 -4.18 2.72 2.98
C LEU A 174 -5.08 3.31 1.86
N PRO A 175 -4.87 2.95 0.58
CA PRO A 175 -5.58 3.58 -0.54
C PRO A 175 -7.09 3.58 -0.39
N GLU A 176 -7.66 2.52 0.16
CA GLU A 176 -9.10 2.34 0.36
C GLU A 176 -9.68 3.20 1.49
N ILE A 177 -8.83 3.80 2.32
CA ILE A 177 -9.23 4.62 3.47
C ILE A 177 -8.99 6.10 3.21
N ASN A 178 -7.86 6.44 2.57
CA ASN A 178 -7.40 7.83 2.44
C ASN A 178 -6.71 8.14 1.10
N GLY A 179 -6.97 7.31 0.07
CA GLY A 179 -6.39 7.49 -1.27
C GLY A 179 -6.72 8.83 -1.92
N ASP A 180 -7.88 9.43 -1.59
CA ASP A 180 -8.31 10.76 -2.01
C ASP A 180 -7.35 11.88 -1.61
N LYS A 181 -6.61 11.69 -0.51
CA LYS A 181 -5.67 12.69 0.03
C LYS A 181 -4.29 12.64 -0.61
N LEU A 182 -3.93 11.57 -1.33
CA LEU A 182 -2.56 11.32 -1.84
C LEU A 182 -2.01 12.44 -2.72
N LYS A 183 -2.87 13.10 -3.50
CA LYS A 183 -2.43 14.17 -4.39
C LYS A 183 -1.72 15.32 -3.66
N LYS A 184 -2.04 15.54 -2.39
CA LYS A 184 -1.49 16.64 -1.55
C LYS A 184 -0.09 16.34 -0.98
N PHE A 185 0.39 15.09 -1.04
CA PHE A 185 1.63 14.67 -0.38
C PHE A 185 2.67 14.18 -1.37
N ASN A 186 3.93 14.53 -1.11
CA ASN A 186 5.06 14.07 -1.92
C ASN A 186 5.78 12.85 -1.32
N ILE A 187 5.47 12.50 -0.07
CA ILE A 187 6.00 11.31 0.60
C ILE A 187 4.82 10.47 1.06
N ILE A 188 4.80 9.22 0.63
CA ILE A 188 3.73 8.26 0.91
C ILE A 188 4.34 7.07 1.61
N GLY A 189 4.05 6.88 2.90
CA GLY A 189 4.43 5.70 3.67
C GLY A 189 3.44 4.58 3.47
N CYS A 190 3.88 3.47 2.89
CA CYS A 190 3.04 2.28 2.74
C CYS A 190 2.95 1.53 4.08
N PRO A 191 1.78 1.07 4.49
CA PRO A 191 1.58 0.25 5.67
C PRO A 191 2.44 -1.01 5.71
N GLY A 192 2.70 -1.51 6.90
CA GLY A 192 3.18 -2.88 7.07
C GLY A 192 2.12 -3.90 6.64
N CYS A 193 2.57 -5.12 6.31
CA CYS A 193 1.67 -6.15 5.81
C CYS A 193 0.60 -6.56 6.85
N TYR A 194 0.98 -6.75 8.12
CA TYR A 194 0.00 -7.01 9.18
C TYR A 194 -0.98 -5.84 9.37
N PRO A 195 -0.52 -4.57 9.53
CA PRO A 195 -1.44 -3.44 9.60
C PRO A 195 -2.42 -3.39 8.44
N THR A 196 -1.99 -3.68 7.21
CA THR A 196 -2.91 -3.74 6.05
C THR A 196 -4.05 -4.72 6.25
N SER A 197 -3.75 -5.96 6.66
CA SER A 197 -4.78 -7.00 6.87
C SER A 197 -5.68 -6.73 8.09
N ILE A 198 -5.19 -5.97 9.07
CA ILE A 198 -5.89 -5.67 10.33
C ILE A 198 -6.72 -4.40 10.21
N LEU A 199 -6.17 -3.34 9.65
CA LEU A 199 -6.81 -2.02 9.62
C LEU A 199 -7.96 -1.95 8.61
N LEU A 200 -7.87 -2.67 7.50
CA LEU A 200 -8.94 -2.71 6.51
C LEU A 200 -10.27 -3.18 7.13
N PRO A 201 -10.36 -4.28 7.90
CA PRO A 201 -11.61 -4.61 8.58
C PRO A 201 -11.92 -3.72 9.79
N LEU A 202 -10.92 -3.25 10.57
CA LEU A 202 -11.17 -2.58 11.84
C LEU A 202 -11.59 -1.11 11.70
N ILE A 203 -10.94 -0.33 10.84
CA ILE A 203 -11.19 1.12 10.73
C ILE A 203 -12.67 1.43 10.48
N PRO A 204 -13.38 0.79 9.53
CA PRO A 204 -14.80 1.10 9.31
C PRO A 204 -15.69 0.79 10.53
N LEU A 205 -15.38 -0.29 11.26
CA LEU A 205 -16.16 -0.73 12.41
C LEU A 205 -15.95 0.18 13.63
N VAL A 206 -14.70 0.60 13.87
CA VAL A 206 -14.35 1.54 14.94
C VAL A 206 -14.93 2.90 14.66
N LYS A 207 -14.76 3.41 13.42
CA LYS A 207 -15.30 4.72 12.99
C LYS A 207 -16.81 4.83 13.15
N LYS A 208 -17.55 3.70 12.99
CA LYS A 208 -19.00 3.62 13.19
C LYS A 208 -19.40 3.20 14.60
N ASN A 209 -18.45 3.04 15.52
CA ASN A 209 -18.68 2.63 16.90
C ASN A 209 -19.51 1.32 17.00
N LEU A 210 -19.19 0.32 16.19
CA LEU A 210 -19.94 -0.94 16.15
C LEU A 210 -19.37 -2.02 17.08
N ILE A 211 -18.11 -1.88 17.46
CA ILE A 211 -17.37 -2.86 18.28
C ILE A 211 -16.89 -2.23 19.56
N LYS A 212 -16.71 -3.03 20.62
CA LYS A 212 -15.96 -2.62 21.79
C LYS A 212 -14.52 -2.41 21.42
N THR A 213 -13.87 -1.40 21.99
CA THR A 213 -12.51 -1.00 21.67
C THR A 213 -11.47 -1.45 22.70
N ASP A 214 -11.90 -2.23 23.66
CA ASP A 214 -11.11 -2.87 24.70
C ASP A 214 -11.00 -4.38 24.44
N ASN A 215 -9.92 -4.98 24.91
CA ASN A 215 -9.68 -6.43 24.85
C ASN A 215 -9.78 -7.07 23.45
N ILE A 216 -9.40 -6.34 22.41
CA ILE A 216 -9.32 -6.90 21.06
C ILE A 216 -8.10 -7.81 20.96
N ILE A 217 -8.30 -9.03 20.51
CA ILE A 217 -7.22 -10.00 20.28
C ILE A 217 -7.03 -10.16 18.79
N ILE A 218 -5.79 -9.99 18.35
CA ILE A 218 -5.38 -10.12 16.96
C ILE A 218 -4.27 -11.16 16.87
N ASP A 219 -4.56 -12.25 16.19
CA ASP A 219 -3.67 -13.37 16.01
C ASP A 219 -3.41 -13.55 14.51
N SER A 220 -2.19 -13.29 14.04
CA SER A 220 -1.89 -13.27 12.62
C SER A 220 -0.78 -14.25 12.25
N LYS A 221 -1.02 -15.02 11.19
CA LYS A 221 -0.08 -16.00 10.61
C LYS A 221 0.45 -15.44 9.30
N SER A 222 1.79 -15.36 9.17
CA SER A 222 2.47 -14.81 7.98
C SER A 222 3.46 -15.80 7.40
N GLY A 223 3.50 -15.87 6.07
CA GLY A 223 4.58 -16.53 5.38
C GLY A 223 5.94 -15.88 5.68
N TYR A 224 7.00 -16.71 5.62
CA TYR A 224 8.36 -16.30 6.02
C TYR A 224 8.99 -15.23 5.10
N SER A 225 8.47 -14.99 3.91
CA SER A 225 8.95 -13.89 3.06
C SER A 225 8.80 -12.51 3.71
N GLY A 226 7.87 -12.35 4.68
CA GLY A 226 7.69 -11.13 5.45
C GLY A 226 8.87 -10.78 6.36
N ALA A 227 9.69 -11.76 6.74
CA ALA A 227 10.89 -11.56 7.54
C ALA A 227 12.13 -11.17 6.70
N GLY A 228 12.00 -11.11 5.36
CA GLY A 228 13.07 -10.74 4.43
C GLY A 228 14.03 -11.89 4.06
N ARG A 229 14.96 -11.62 3.13
CA ARG A 229 15.91 -12.65 2.63
C ARG A 229 16.88 -13.16 3.71
N GLY A 230 17.16 -12.37 4.73
CA GLY A 230 18.06 -12.76 5.84
C GLY A 230 17.44 -13.75 6.82
N VAL A 231 16.20 -14.14 6.64
CA VAL A 231 15.49 -15.05 7.54
C VAL A 231 16.17 -16.41 7.67
N HIS A 232 16.63 -16.99 6.55
CA HIS A 232 17.35 -18.25 6.55
C HIS A 232 18.65 -18.21 7.38
N ASN A 233 19.30 -17.05 7.49
CA ASN A 233 20.49 -16.87 8.31
C ASN A 233 20.16 -16.60 9.79
N LYS A 234 19.01 -15.97 10.06
CA LYS A 234 18.55 -15.60 11.39
C LYS A 234 17.86 -16.76 12.12
N TYR A 235 17.09 -17.53 11.39
CA TYR A 235 16.48 -18.77 11.85
C TYR A 235 17.31 -19.91 11.21
N LYS A 236 18.46 -20.21 11.78
CA LYS A 236 19.29 -21.38 11.43
C LYS A 236 18.57 -22.72 11.66
N ASP A 237 17.29 -22.65 11.86
CA ASP A 237 16.41 -23.76 12.09
C ASP A 237 16.27 -24.55 10.78
N LYS A 238 16.84 -25.75 10.80
CA LYS A 238 16.76 -26.71 9.70
C LYS A 238 15.30 -27.07 9.34
N ASN A 239 14.36 -26.74 10.22
CA ASN A 239 12.94 -27.09 10.13
C ASN A 239 12.02 -25.89 9.86
N LEU A 240 12.50 -24.80 9.23
CA LEU A 240 11.65 -23.63 8.88
C LEU A 240 10.38 -24.03 8.12
N TYR A 241 10.43 -25.10 7.33
CA TYR A 241 9.30 -25.59 6.54
C TYR A 241 8.32 -26.49 7.31
N GLU A 242 8.65 -26.86 8.54
CA GLU A 242 7.83 -27.72 9.41
C GLU A 242 7.46 -27.06 10.74
N SER A 243 7.90 -25.81 10.96
CA SER A 243 7.69 -25.12 12.22
C SER A 243 6.78 -23.90 12.08
N LEU A 244 6.04 -23.62 13.14
CA LEU A 244 5.26 -22.40 13.36
C LEU A 244 5.80 -21.70 14.60
N SER A 245 6.17 -20.44 14.50
CA SER A 245 6.74 -19.68 15.62
C SER A 245 6.02 -18.38 15.86
N ALA A 246 5.61 -18.12 17.11
CA ALA A 246 5.23 -16.77 17.52
C ALA A 246 6.48 -15.91 17.71
N TYR A 247 6.40 -14.63 17.35
CA TYR A 247 7.51 -13.71 17.54
C TYR A 247 7.02 -12.29 17.84
N GLY A 248 7.84 -11.50 18.55
CA GLY A 248 7.48 -10.14 18.90
C GLY A 248 6.15 -10.02 19.68
N VAL A 249 5.80 -11.04 20.46
CA VAL A 249 4.51 -11.12 21.17
C VAL A 249 4.35 -9.90 22.09
N GLY A 250 3.24 -9.17 21.91
CA GLY A 250 2.94 -7.94 22.64
C GLY A 250 3.79 -6.71 22.25
N PHE A 251 4.93 -6.88 21.58
CA PHE A 251 5.91 -5.81 21.32
C PHE A 251 6.35 -5.73 19.87
N HIS A 252 5.59 -6.26 18.93
CA HIS A 252 5.90 -6.15 17.51
C HIS A 252 5.77 -4.70 17.03
N ARG A 253 6.74 -4.23 16.24
CA ARG A 253 6.78 -2.82 15.75
C ARG A 253 5.50 -2.37 15.02
N HIS A 254 4.77 -3.27 14.37
CA HIS A 254 3.50 -2.95 13.74
C HIS A 254 2.39 -2.57 14.74
N ASN A 255 2.55 -2.83 16.04
CA ASN A 255 1.62 -2.32 17.06
C ASN A 255 1.48 -0.81 16.99
N SER A 256 2.60 -0.09 16.71
CA SER A 256 2.58 1.36 16.60
C SER A 256 1.72 1.87 15.45
N GLU A 257 1.77 1.19 14.30
CA GLU A 257 0.96 1.54 13.13
C GLU A 257 -0.53 1.29 13.40
N ILE A 258 -0.85 0.10 13.95
CA ILE A 258 -2.23 -0.29 14.26
C ILE A 258 -2.83 0.70 15.27
N GLN A 259 -2.10 1.00 16.36
CA GLN A 259 -2.54 1.94 17.38
C GLN A 259 -2.79 3.32 16.80
N GLN A 260 -1.77 3.88 16.10
CA GLN A 260 -1.86 5.20 15.49
C GLN A 260 -3.07 5.34 14.57
N GLU A 261 -3.28 4.38 13.68
CA GLU A 261 -4.36 4.48 12.71
C GLU A 261 -5.74 4.26 13.32
N ILE A 262 -5.85 3.39 14.31
CA ILE A 262 -7.13 3.26 15.03
C ILE A 262 -7.43 4.53 15.85
N ASP A 263 -6.44 5.11 16.54
CA ASP A 263 -6.61 6.35 17.30
C ASP A 263 -7.02 7.53 16.40
N ASN A 264 -6.49 7.58 15.16
CA ASN A 264 -6.91 8.59 14.16
C ASN A 264 -8.39 8.45 13.74
N HIS A 265 -9.00 7.29 13.91
CA HIS A 265 -10.37 7.00 13.47
C HIS A 265 -11.36 6.71 14.60
N SER A 266 -10.89 6.57 15.85
CA SER A 266 -11.68 6.31 17.03
C SER A 266 -11.77 7.53 17.93
N LYS A 267 -12.97 7.78 18.51
CA LYS A 267 -13.14 8.74 19.61
C LYS A 267 -12.91 8.08 20.99
N LYS A 268 -12.73 6.78 21.02
CA LYS A 268 -12.56 5.99 22.26
C LYS A 268 -11.13 5.45 22.32
N LYS A 269 -10.65 5.26 23.54
CA LYS A 269 -9.38 4.55 23.78
C LYS A 269 -9.48 3.14 23.17
N PHE A 270 -8.44 2.75 22.46
CA PHE A 270 -8.34 1.45 21.81
C PHE A 270 -7.23 0.62 22.47
N SER A 271 -7.56 -0.60 22.87
CA SER A 271 -6.58 -1.53 23.42
C SER A 271 -6.70 -2.91 22.75
N PHE A 272 -5.56 -3.48 22.42
CA PHE A 272 -5.49 -4.76 21.73
C PHE A 272 -4.23 -5.53 22.10
N THR A 273 -4.29 -6.83 21.95
CA THR A 273 -3.14 -7.73 22.00
C THR A 273 -2.89 -8.27 20.61
N PHE A 274 -1.65 -8.13 20.12
CA PHE A 274 -1.24 -8.61 18.81
C PHE A 274 -0.17 -9.68 18.92
N THR A 275 -0.44 -10.84 18.36
CA THR A 275 0.46 -12.00 18.32
C THR A 275 0.72 -12.40 16.86
N PRO A 276 1.85 -11.99 16.28
CA PRO A 276 2.25 -12.46 14.96
C PRO A 276 2.93 -13.82 15.03
N HIS A 277 2.67 -14.64 14.00
CA HIS A 277 3.32 -15.93 13.82
C HIS A 277 4.00 -16.00 12.47
N LEU A 278 5.15 -16.66 12.42
CA LEU A 278 5.83 -17.06 11.20
C LEU A 278 5.45 -18.51 10.90
N THR A 279 4.98 -18.75 9.68
CA THR A 279 4.52 -20.05 9.21
C THR A 279 5.44 -20.61 8.14
N PRO A 280 5.41 -21.94 7.85
CA PRO A 280 6.27 -22.56 6.85
C PRO A 280 5.92 -22.20 5.40
N MET A 281 4.82 -21.52 5.14
CA MET A 281 4.50 -21.04 3.79
C MET A 281 5.37 -19.83 3.38
N PHE A 282 5.69 -19.71 2.09
CA PHE A 282 6.51 -18.61 1.60
C PHE A 282 5.80 -17.26 1.72
N ARG A 283 4.54 -17.15 1.31
CA ARG A 283 3.76 -15.89 1.31
C ARG A 283 2.32 -16.10 1.78
N GLY A 284 1.66 -15.00 2.05
CA GLY A 284 0.30 -14.93 2.55
C GLY A 284 0.26 -14.52 4.02
N ILE A 285 -0.79 -13.80 4.38
CA ILE A 285 -1.14 -13.47 5.78
C ILE A 285 -2.59 -13.84 5.98
N LEU A 286 -2.87 -14.54 7.09
CA LEU A 286 -4.19 -14.71 7.67
C LEU A 286 -4.21 -14.02 9.04
N SER A 287 -5.01 -12.98 9.19
CA SER A 287 -5.28 -12.33 10.47
C SER A 287 -6.63 -12.80 11.02
N THR A 288 -6.63 -13.30 12.24
CA THR A 288 -7.82 -13.69 13.01
C THR A 288 -8.03 -12.64 14.10
N ILE A 289 -9.16 -11.92 14.06
CA ILE A 289 -9.45 -10.80 14.95
C ILE A 289 -10.70 -11.13 15.76
N TYR A 290 -10.55 -11.22 17.07
CA TYR A 290 -11.65 -11.52 18.00
C TYR A 290 -12.22 -10.22 18.55
N LEU A 291 -13.51 -10.00 18.39
CA LEU A 291 -14.21 -8.76 18.69
C LEU A 291 -15.48 -8.99 19.48
N ASP A 292 -15.77 -8.08 20.41
CA ASP A 292 -17.08 -7.95 21.03
C ASP A 292 -17.86 -6.80 20.39
N LEU A 293 -19.15 -7.04 20.15
CA LEU A 293 -20.07 -6.05 19.59
C LEU A 293 -20.55 -5.07 20.67
N ASN A 294 -20.80 -3.84 20.30
CA ASN A 294 -21.51 -2.90 21.16
C ASN A 294 -22.99 -3.31 21.31
N LYS A 295 -23.63 -2.86 22.40
CA LYS A 295 -25.03 -3.19 22.69
C LYS A 295 -25.93 -2.81 21.50
N GLY A 296 -26.80 -3.73 21.10
CA GLY A 296 -27.74 -3.51 19.98
C GLY A 296 -27.15 -3.64 18.58
N VAL A 297 -25.86 -3.94 18.45
CA VAL A 297 -25.22 -4.13 17.14
C VAL A 297 -25.38 -5.59 16.69
N SER A 298 -25.85 -5.78 15.46
CA SER A 298 -25.98 -7.08 14.83
C SER A 298 -24.83 -7.38 13.86
N ILE A 299 -24.57 -8.65 13.60
CA ILE A 299 -23.59 -9.10 12.58
C ILE A 299 -23.95 -8.54 11.20
N LYS A 300 -25.24 -8.48 10.86
CA LYS A 300 -25.71 -7.89 9.60
C LYS A 300 -25.33 -6.41 9.47
N LYS A 301 -25.33 -5.68 10.59
CA LYS A 301 -24.87 -4.27 10.62
C LYS A 301 -23.39 -4.16 10.31
N LEU A 302 -22.53 -5.06 10.85
CA LEU A 302 -21.10 -5.11 10.52
C LEU A 302 -20.89 -5.39 9.03
N GLU A 303 -21.56 -6.45 8.52
CA GLU A 303 -21.47 -6.86 7.11
C GLU A 303 -21.84 -5.72 6.16
N ASN A 304 -22.99 -5.07 6.42
CA ASN A 304 -23.44 -3.95 5.61
C ASN A 304 -22.48 -2.76 5.68
N THR A 305 -21.88 -2.50 6.85
CA THR A 305 -20.88 -1.42 7.01
C THR A 305 -19.65 -1.68 6.19
N LEU A 306 -19.08 -2.89 6.25
CA LEU A 306 -17.90 -3.25 5.45
C LEU A 306 -18.21 -3.26 3.94
N LYS A 307 -19.35 -3.83 3.52
CA LYS A 307 -19.78 -3.83 2.12
C LYS A 307 -19.96 -2.39 1.58
N SER A 308 -20.59 -1.52 2.36
CA SER A 308 -20.79 -0.12 1.98
C SER A 308 -19.47 0.62 1.87
N GLN A 309 -18.57 0.45 2.86
CA GLN A 309 -17.25 1.09 2.85
C GLN A 309 -16.44 0.73 1.60
N TYR A 310 -16.47 -0.54 1.19
CA TYR A 310 -15.61 -1.06 0.13
C TYR A 310 -16.34 -1.31 -1.20
N SER A 311 -17.59 -0.82 -1.35
CA SER A 311 -18.41 -1.04 -2.55
C SER A 311 -17.76 -0.55 -3.84
N LYS A 312 -16.96 0.50 -3.78
CA LYS A 312 -16.23 1.09 -4.91
C LYS A 312 -14.76 0.64 -5.02
N ASN A 313 -14.28 -0.14 -4.05
CA ASN A 313 -12.87 -0.55 -4.01
C ASN A 313 -12.66 -1.88 -4.73
N ARG A 314 -11.74 -1.90 -5.67
CA ARG A 314 -11.46 -3.09 -6.51
C ARG A 314 -10.76 -4.22 -5.76
N PHE A 315 -9.99 -3.89 -4.71
CA PHE A 315 -9.08 -4.82 -4.08
C PHE A 315 -9.53 -5.31 -2.70
N VAL A 316 -10.66 -4.82 -2.16
CA VAL A 316 -11.21 -5.33 -0.89
C VAL A 316 -12.52 -6.06 -1.16
N LYS A 317 -12.58 -7.34 -0.74
CA LYS A 317 -13.73 -8.23 -0.95
C LYS A 317 -14.31 -8.64 0.40
N ILE A 318 -15.59 -8.38 0.61
CA ILE A 318 -16.34 -8.83 1.79
C ILE A 318 -17.14 -10.07 1.37
N LEU A 319 -16.69 -11.23 1.86
CA LEU A 319 -17.30 -12.50 1.53
C LEU A 319 -18.52 -12.78 2.42
N LYS A 320 -19.30 -13.82 2.09
CA LYS A 320 -20.45 -14.26 2.88
C LYS A 320 -20.01 -14.67 4.29
N THR A 321 -20.80 -14.31 5.28
CA THR A 321 -20.59 -14.70 6.69
C THR A 321 -20.36 -16.22 6.81
N ASN A 322 -19.36 -16.61 7.59
CA ASN A 322 -18.90 -17.99 7.80
C ASN A 322 -18.33 -18.70 6.55
N SER A 323 -17.99 -17.97 5.47
CA SER A 323 -17.27 -18.59 4.35
C SER A 323 -15.90 -19.10 4.78
N LEU A 324 -15.46 -20.17 4.20
CA LEU A 324 -14.05 -20.60 4.29
C LEU A 324 -13.16 -19.54 3.65
N LEU A 325 -11.99 -19.34 4.21
CA LEU A 325 -11.03 -18.36 3.75
C LEU A 325 -9.61 -18.90 3.89
N SER A 326 -8.86 -18.86 2.80
CA SER A 326 -7.48 -19.31 2.72
C SER A 326 -6.57 -18.20 2.20
N THR A 327 -5.31 -18.21 2.61
CA THR A 327 -4.29 -17.35 1.99
C THR A 327 -4.15 -17.62 0.50
N ASN A 328 -4.41 -18.85 0.04
CA ASN A 328 -4.39 -19.22 -1.37
C ASN A 328 -5.37 -18.42 -2.24
N ASP A 329 -6.47 -17.95 -1.65
CA ASP A 329 -7.51 -17.17 -2.38
C ASP A 329 -7.00 -15.80 -2.85
N VAL A 330 -5.88 -15.33 -2.32
CA VAL A 330 -5.33 -13.99 -2.58
C VAL A 330 -3.85 -13.99 -3.02
N ILE A 331 -3.19 -15.14 -3.03
CA ILE A 331 -1.78 -15.25 -3.46
C ILE A 331 -1.62 -14.72 -4.89
N ASN A 332 -0.54 -13.97 -5.10
CA ASN A 332 -0.21 -13.27 -6.35
C ASN A 332 -1.22 -12.21 -6.79
N THR A 333 -2.12 -11.77 -5.91
CA THR A 333 -3.09 -10.70 -6.19
C THR A 333 -2.92 -9.52 -5.24
N ASN A 334 -3.45 -8.34 -5.62
CA ASN A 334 -3.54 -7.17 -4.74
C ASN A 334 -4.83 -7.18 -3.90
N ASN A 335 -5.48 -8.33 -3.73
CA ASN A 335 -6.73 -8.44 -3.01
C ASN A 335 -6.52 -8.57 -1.49
N CYS A 336 -7.48 -8.02 -0.73
CA CYS A 336 -7.76 -8.34 0.65
C CYS A 336 -9.16 -8.95 0.72
N SER A 337 -9.29 -10.19 1.19
CA SER A 337 -10.58 -10.84 1.41
C SER A 337 -10.89 -10.90 2.89
N ILE A 338 -12.12 -10.53 3.25
CA ILE A 338 -12.58 -10.39 4.64
C ILE A 338 -13.85 -11.21 4.84
N VAL A 339 -13.88 -11.98 5.93
CA VAL A 339 -15.04 -12.78 6.36
C VAL A 339 -15.39 -12.45 7.80
N ILE A 340 -16.66 -12.27 8.08
CA ILE A 340 -17.18 -12.21 9.45
C ILE A 340 -17.69 -13.60 9.83
N CYS A 341 -17.16 -14.15 10.92
CA CYS A 341 -17.56 -15.46 11.45
C CYS A 341 -18.39 -15.27 12.72
N LYS A 342 -19.53 -15.97 12.77
CA LYS A 342 -20.37 -16.08 13.99
C LYS A 342 -19.65 -16.95 15.00
N THR A 343 -19.90 -16.69 16.28
CA THR A 343 -19.51 -17.57 17.37
C THR A 343 -20.77 -18.08 18.09
N LYS A 344 -20.60 -18.98 19.04
CA LYS A 344 -21.71 -19.41 19.93
C LYS A 344 -22.22 -18.27 20.81
N TYR A 345 -21.44 -17.19 20.99
CA TYR A 345 -21.83 -16.04 21.83
C TYR A 345 -22.45 -14.95 20.93
N LYS A 346 -23.63 -14.45 21.30
CA LYS A 346 -24.40 -13.46 20.52
C LYS A 346 -23.68 -12.13 20.29
N ASN A 347 -22.83 -11.72 21.24
CA ASN A 347 -22.13 -10.43 21.23
C ASN A 347 -20.67 -10.54 20.75
N ARG A 348 -20.18 -11.73 20.38
CA ARG A 348 -18.80 -11.95 19.93
C ARG A 348 -18.76 -12.45 18.50
N VAL A 349 -17.85 -11.89 17.73
CA VAL A 349 -17.56 -12.31 16.36
C VAL A 349 -16.06 -12.47 16.14
N ILE A 350 -15.70 -13.23 15.13
CA ILE A 350 -14.34 -13.34 14.64
C ILE A 350 -14.30 -12.76 13.24
N ILE A 351 -13.33 -11.89 12.94
CA ILE A 351 -13.07 -11.46 11.58
C ILE A 351 -11.81 -12.16 11.08
N LEU A 352 -11.94 -12.80 9.93
CA LEU A 352 -10.81 -13.33 9.18
C LEU A 352 -10.49 -12.37 8.05
N SER A 353 -9.19 -12.06 7.88
CA SER A 353 -8.70 -11.21 6.80
C SER A 353 -7.45 -11.81 6.19
N VAL A 354 -7.43 -11.98 4.87
CA VAL A 354 -6.28 -12.54 4.15
C VAL A 354 -5.77 -11.60 3.07
N ILE A 355 -4.45 -11.56 2.93
CA ILE A 355 -3.73 -10.82 1.90
C ILE A 355 -2.50 -11.60 1.43
N ASP A 356 -2.00 -11.31 0.24
CA ASP A 356 -0.61 -11.59 -0.12
C ASP A 356 0.30 -10.53 0.52
N ASN A 357 1.18 -10.95 1.44
CA ASN A 357 2.04 -10.03 2.19
C ASN A 357 3.09 -9.30 1.34
N LEU A 358 3.47 -9.84 0.18
CA LEU A 358 4.40 -9.19 -0.74
C LEU A 358 3.70 -8.25 -1.74
N ILE A 359 2.41 -8.47 -2.01
CA ILE A 359 1.65 -7.69 -2.99
C ILE A 359 0.73 -6.70 -2.26
N LYS A 360 -0.42 -7.11 -1.76
CA LYS A 360 -1.32 -6.19 -1.03
C LYS A 360 -0.68 -5.66 0.25
N GLY A 361 0.12 -6.48 0.91
CA GLY A 361 0.90 -6.07 2.10
C GLY A 361 2.18 -5.30 1.80
N GLY A 362 2.49 -4.98 0.53
CA GLY A 362 3.74 -4.32 0.15
C GLY A 362 3.74 -3.74 -1.26
N ALA A 363 4.37 -4.43 -2.21
CA ALA A 363 4.63 -3.90 -3.54
C ALA A 363 3.38 -3.51 -4.34
N GLY A 364 2.32 -4.30 -4.26
CA GLY A 364 1.08 -4.01 -4.98
C GLY A 364 0.37 -2.76 -4.42
N GLN A 365 0.33 -2.61 -3.09
CA GLN A 365 -0.19 -1.41 -2.45
C GLN A 365 0.61 -0.16 -2.82
N ALA A 366 1.93 -0.27 -2.96
CA ALA A 366 2.77 0.84 -3.41
C ALA A 366 2.44 1.26 -4.85
N ILE A 367 2.19 0.31 -5.76
CA ILE A 367 1.73 0.60 -7.12
C ILE A 367 0.32 1.18 -7.13
N GLN A 368 -0.58 0.69 -6.29
CA GLN A 368 -1.91 1.24 -6.12
C GLN A 368 -1.85 2.70 -5.66
N ASN A 369 -1.00 3.03 -4.70
CA ASN A 369 -0.72 4.41 -4.28
C ASN A 369 -0.16 5.27 -5.41
N MET A 370 0.79 4.74 -6.20
CA MET A 370 1.32 5.41 -7.39
C MET A 370 0.21 5.72 -8.39
N ASN A 371 -0.62 4.74 -8.71
CA ASN A 371 -1.71 4.89 -9.68
C ASN A 371 -2.65 6.02 -9.28
N ILE A 372 -3.09 6.04 -8.02
CA ILE A 372 -3.95 7.10 -7.50
C ILE A 372 -3.24 8.46 -7.49
N LYS A 373 -1.97 8.51 -7.07
CA LYS A 373 -1.18 9.75 -7.02
C LYS A 373 -1.07 10.42 -8.38
N TYR A 374 -0.83 9.63 -9.43
CA TYR A 374 -0.63 10.11 -10.80
C TYR A 374 -1.90 10.09 -11.66
N GLY A 375 -3.04 9.68 -11.10
CA GLY A 375 -4.32 9.63 -11.82
C GLY A 375 -4.42 8.52 -12.85
N PHE A 376 -3.62 7.47 -12.75
CA PHE A 376 -3.76 6.25 -13.53
C PHE A 376 -4.96 5.43 -13.04
N ASN A 377 -5.41 4.49 -13.88
CA ASN A 377 -6.38 3.50 -13.42
C ASN A 377 -5.78 2.72 -12.23
N GLU A 378 -6.51 2.66 -11.11
CA GLU A 378 -6.06 2.07 -9.86
C GLU A 378 -5.54 0.63 -10.01
N THR A 379 -6.11 -0.13 -10.94
CA THR A 379 -5.77 -1.54 -11.16
C THR A 379 -4.61 -1.77 -12.11
N LYS A 380 -4.10 -0.73 -12.76
CA LYS A 380 -3.08 -0.84 -13.80
C LYS A 380 -1.79 -1.46 -13.28
N GLY A 381 -1.31 -2.50 -13.94
CA GLY A 381 -0.13 -3.27 -13.52
C GLY A 381 -0.35 -4.21 -12.32
N LEU A 382 -1.62 -4.31 -11.82
CA LEU A 382 -1.99 -5.12 -10.66
C LEU A 382 -2.95 -6.28 -11.01
N ILE A 383 -3.55 -6.24 -12.19
CA ILE A 383 -4.38 -7.29 -12.78
C ILE A 383 -3.88 -7.61 -14.19
#